data_7c5f2b39c8665c08be1da1adabed66de
#
_entry.id   7c5f2b39c8665c08be1da1adabed66de
#
_cell.length_a   1.000
_cell.length_b   1.000
_cell.length_c   1.000
_cell.angle_alpha   90.00
_cell.angle_beta   90.00
_cell.angle_gamma   90.00
#
_symmetry.space_group_name_H-M   'P 1'
#
loop_
_entity.id
_entity.type
_entity.pdbx_description
1 polymer ?
#
loop_
_entity_poly.entity_id
_entity_poly.type
_entity_poly.pdbx_seq_one_letter_code
_entity_poly.pdbx_strand_id
1 'polypeptide(L)'
;MAKAFENLEIWWVTGAQLLYGGETVKIVDGHSQEMVDGLNASGIIPIKVVYKGTVNSSDEVEAVMKASNNDAKCIGIITWMHTFSPAKMWIKGLQALQKPLLHFHTQYNAEIPWDTMDMDFMNLNQSAHGDIEFGHICTRMRVARKVVCGYWKTEAAQQKIAVWARVAAGVADAHNVRCLMFGMNMNNVAVTDGDRVEFEQRLGYHVDYYPVSSMMDYWKKVTDKEVDELVETYKQEYTIKIDESGEEVYWQKVRNAARAEIALRRVLKDEGATAFTTNFDDLGDADINDPNFAGFDQIPGLASQRLMAEGIGFGAEGDWKTACLYRTLWVIQQGMPTGCSFLEDYTLNFAGDRSSCLQSHMLEVCPLIAVDKPKLEVHFLGIGIRKQQTARLVFTSKVGRGIKATVVDLGNRFRLISQEVECIEPKPMPNLPVASALWVPQPTFEIGAGAWILAGGTHHSAFSYDITEEYWEDFAEMLGLEHVRINKDTTIPQLKQDLRNNEVYYMLNKALR
;
A
#
# COMPACT_ATOMS: atom_id res chain seq x y z
N MET A 1 -8.07 0.01 -17.50
CA MET A 1 -6.89 0.07 -16.60
C MET A 1 -7.05 1.26 -15.67
N ALA A 2 -6.69 1.11 -14.40
CA ALA A 2 -6.60 2.25 -13.50
C ALA A 2 -5.46 3.17 -13.98
N LYS A 3 -5.66 4.50 -13.94
CA LYS A 3 -4.65 5.49 -14.40
C LYS A 3 -3.26 5.27 -13.77
N ALA A 4 -3.20 4.79 -12.52
CA ALA A 4 -1.95 4.51 -11.82
C ALA A 4 -1.09 3.41 -12.48
N PHE A 5 -1.66 2.57 -13.36
CA PHE A 5 -0.98 1.43 -13.97
C PHE A 5 -0.72 1.60 -15.48
N GLU A 6 -1.20 2.69 -16.11
CA GLU A 6 -1.18 2.86 -17.58
C GLU A 6 0.22 2.78 -18.21
N ASN A 7 1.25 3.19 -17.47
CA ASN A 7 2.63 3.22 -17.94
C ASN A 7 3.51 2.11 -17.35
N LEU A 8 2.92 1.16 -16.61
CA LEU A 8 3.66 0.09 -15.97
C LEU A 8 3.61 -1.19 -16.80
N GLU A 9 4.68 -1.97 -16.75
CA GLU A 9 4.83 -3.24 -17.44
C GLU A 9 5.35 -4.31 -16.49
N ILE A 10 4.86 -5.53 -16.65
CA ILE A 10 5.45 -6.74 -16.10
C ILE A 10 6.14 -7.47 -17.26
N TRP A 11 7.41 -7.78 -17.11
CA TRP A 11 8.13 -8.48 -18.14
C TRP A 11 8.00 -9.99 -17.99
N TRP A 12 7.65 -10.67 -19.07
CA TRP A 12 7.63 -12.14 -19.14
C TRP A 12 8.90 -12.63 -19.81
N VAL A 13 9.64 -13.51 -19.12
CA VAL A 13 10.88 -14.13 -19.62
C VAL A 13 10.73 -15.64 -19.58
N THR A 14 10.88 -16.30 -20.73
CA THR A 14 10.80 -17.76 -20.83
C THR A 14 12.19 -18.38 -20.87
N GLY A 15 12.40 -19.43 -20.06
CA GLY A 15 13.63 -20.22 -20.10
C GLY A 15 13.51 -21.41 -21.04
N ALA A 16 14.56 -21.62 -21.83
CA ALA A 16 14.73 -22.80 -22.69
C ALA A 16 16.21 -23.19 -22.82
N GLN A 17 16.52 -24.12 -23.67
CA GLN A 17 17.89 -24.47 -24.04
C GLN A 17 18.00 -24.82 -25.54
N LEU A 18 19.17 -24.58 -26.10
CA LEU A 18 19.44 -24.85 -27.52
C LEU A 18 19.65 -26.35 -27.85
N LEU A 19 19.71 -27.20 -26.85
CA LEU A 19 19.92 -28.66 -27.04
C LEU A 19 18.88 -29.29 -27.97
N TYR A 20 17.66 -28.80 -27.96
CA TYR A 20 16.54 -29.30 -28.78
C TYR A 20 16.44 -28.66 -30.16
N GLY A 21 17.39 -27.79 -30.54
CA GLY A 21 17.44 -27.09 -31.82
C GLY A 21 16.68 -25.77 -31.89
N GLY A 22 17.02 -24.97 -32.89
CA GLY A 22 16.46 -23.61 -33.04
C GLY A 22 14.98 -23.57 -33.41
N GLU A 23 14.45 -24.61 -34.07
CA GLU A 23 13.01 -24.68 -34.38
C GLU A 23 12.17 -24.85 -33.10
N THR A 24 12.64 -25.63 -32.13
CA THR A 24 11.99 -25.76 -30.81
C THR A 24 11.92 -24.42 -30.09
N VAL A 25 12.99 -23.63 -30.15
CA VAL A 25 12.98 -22.28 -29.53
C VAL A 25 11.94 -21.38 -30.18
N LYS A 26 11.74 -21.43 -31.49
CA LYS A 26 10.68 -20.66 -32.16
C LYS A 26 9.27 -21.09 -31.73
N ILE A 27 9.04 -22.36 -31.47
CA ILE A 27 7.77 -22.87 -30.94
C ILE A 27 7.57 -22.33 -29.52
N VAL A 28 8.60 -22.35 -28.69
CA VAL A 28 8.59 -21.76 -27.32
C VAL A 28 8.25 -20.26 -27.35
N ASP A 29 8.83 -19.50 -28.26
CA ASP A 29 8.52 -18.10 -28.48
C ASP A 29 7.04 -17.89 -28.84
N GLY A 30 6.51 -18.68 -29.77
CA GLY A 30 5.10 -18.64 -30.18
C GLY A 30 4.15 -18.94 -29.02
N HIS A 31 4.40 -20.00 -28.26
CA HIS A 31 3.61 -20.37 -27.08
C HIS A 31 3.66 -19.29 -26.01
N SER A 32 4.85 -18.73 -25.76
CA SER A 32 5.03 -17.67 -24.77
C SER A 32 4.26 -16.41 -25.13
N GLN A 33 4.31 -16.00 -26.41
CA GLN A 33 3.56 -14.84 -26.89
C GLN A 33 2.04 -15.09 -26.77
N GLU A 34 1.55 -16.28 -27.15
CA GLU A 34 0.12 -16.63 -27.01
C GLU A 34 -0.33 -16.56 -25.54
N MET A 35 0.50 -17.08 -24.61
CA MET A 35 0.20 -17.02 -23.20
C MET A 35 0.13 -15.58 -22.69
N VAL A 36 1.09 -14.75 -23.05
CA VAL A 36 1.12 -13.32 -22.68
C VAL A 36 -0.10 -12.58 -23.25
N ASP A 37 -0.44 -12.82 -24.52
CA ASP A 37 -1.61 -12.22 -25.16
C ASP A 37 -2.91 -12.67 -24.46
N GLY A 38 -3.01 -13.94 -24.10
CA GLY A 38 -4.14 -14.50 -23.39
C GLY A 38 -4.28 -13.94 -21.96
N LEU A 39 -3.18 -13.76 -21.22
CA LEU A 39 -3.18 -13.14 -19.91
C LEU A 39 -3.65 -11.66 -19.99
N ASN A 40 -3.16 -10.92 -20.96
CA ASN A 40 -3.60 -9.53 -21.19
C ASN A 40 -5.08 -9.46 -21.61
N ALA A 41 -5.53 -10.36 -22.45
CA ALA A 41 -6.90 -10.38 -22.95
C ALA A 41 -7.94 -10.73 -21.87
N SER A 42 -7.53 -11.45 -20.81
CA SER A 42 -8.42 -11.83 -19.71
C SER A 42 -8.96 -10.63 -18.92
N GLY A 43 -8.22 -9.52 -18.88
CA GLY A 43 -8.55 -8.33 -18.11
C GLY A 43 -8.44 -8.50 -16.57
N ILE A 44 -8.00 -9.67 -16.08
CA ILE A 44 -7.83 -9.97 -14.64
C ILE A 44 -6.57 -9.30 -14.10
N ILE A 45 -5.45 -9.38 -14.85
CA ILE A 45 -4.20 -8.74 -14.47
C ILE A 45 -4.28 -7.26 -14.88
N PRO A 46 -4.24 -6.31 -13.93
CA PRO A 46 -4.49 -4.90 -14.24
C PRO A 46 -3.31 -4.17 -14.87
N ILE A 47 -2.16 -4.81 -14.97
CA ILE A 47 -0.91 -4.26 -15.50
C ILE A 47 -0.52 -5.07 -16.73
N LYS A 48 -0.05 -4.37 -17.77
CA LYS A 48 0.34 -5.01 -19.03
C LYS A 48 1.49 -5.97 -18.84
N VAL A 49 1.31 -7.23 -19.26
CA VAL A 49 2.39 -8.21 -19.37
C VAL A 49 3.03 -8.10 -20.76
N VAL A 50 4.35 -8.03 -20.81
CA VAL A 50 5.12 -7.85 -22.05
C VAL A 50 6.12 -8.99 -22.21
N TYR A 51 6.02 -9.75 -23.29
CA TYR A 51 6.99 -10.79 -23.60
C TYR A 51 8.34 -10.18 -24.00
N LYS A 52 9.42 -10.62 -23.34
CA LYS A 52 10.79 -10.11 -23.55
C LYS A 52 11.75 -11.13 -24.16
N GLY A 53 11.22 -12.28 -24.55
CA GLY A 53 11.95 -13.30 -25.28
C GLY A 53 12.23 -14.56 -24.46
N THR A 54 12.71 -15.57 -25.16
CA THR A 54 13.22 -16.82 -24.61
C THR A 54 14.73 -16.72 -24.43
N VAL A 55 15.21 -17.06 -23.23
CA VAL A 55 16.63 -17.03 -22.87
C VAL A 55 17.22 -18.45 -22.86
N ASN A 56 18.39 -18.61 -23.46
CA ASN A 56 19.06 -19.89 -23.68
C ASN A 56 20.49 -19.93 -23.17
N SER A 57 20.99 -18.83 -22.63
CA SER A 57 22.36 -18.69 -22.14
C SER A 57 22.45 -17.77 -20.91
N SER A 58 23.54 -17.90 -20.16
CA SER A 58 23.79 -17.04 -18.99
C SER A 58 23.86 -15.56 -19.35
N ASP A 59 24.42 -15.23 -20.51
CA ASP A 59 24.59 -13.85 -20.94
C ASP A 59 23.24 -13.22 -21.37
N GLU A 60 22.35 -13.97 -22.00
CA GLU A 60 20.98 -13.52 -22.32
C GLU A 60 20.16 -13.30 -21.05
N VAL A 61 20.24 -14.20 -20.06
CA VAL A 61 19.57 -14.01 -18.76
C VAL A 61 20.09 -12.76 -18.07
N GLU A 62 21.41 -12.59 -17.99
CA GLU A 62 22.00 -11.39 -17.38
C GLU A 62 21.58 -10.10 -18.10
N ALA A 63 21.57 -10.12 -19.42
CA ALA A 63 21.19 -8.96 -20.23
C ALA A 63 19.74 -8.53 -19.99
N VAL A 64 18.78 -9.47 -19.99
CA VAL A 64 17.36 -9.14 -19.77
C VAL A 64 17.10 -8.66 -18.34
N MET A 65 17.78 -9.24 -17.32
CA MET A 65 17.65 -8.80 -15.93
C MET A 65 18.22 -7.39 -15.72
N LYS A 66 19.38 -7.07 -16.30
CA LYS A 66 19.95 -5.72 -16.28
C LYS A 66 19.07 -4.72 -17.02
N ALA A 67 18.52 -5.10 -18.16
CA ALA A 67 17.61 -4.25 -18.92
C ALA A 67 16.35 -3.93 -18.11
N SER A 68 15.78 -4.89 -17.39
CA SER A 68 14.61 -4.69 -16.54
C SER A 68 14.88 -3.70 -15.40
N ASN A 69 16.05 -3.77 -14.76
CA ASN A 69 16.45 -2.84 -13.70
C ASN A 69 16.47 -1.39 -14.19
N ASN A 70 16.91 -1.17 -15.43
CA ASN A 70 17.08 0.15 -16.02
C ASN A 70 15.80 0.70 -16.70
N ASP A 71 14.78 -0.13 -16.88
CA ASP A 71 13.52 0.31 -17.48
C ASP A 71 12.54 0.75 -16.38
N ALA A 72 12.23 2.05 -16.38
CA ALA A 72 11.31 2.65 -15.39
C ALA A 72 9.87 2.12 -15.50
N LYS A 73 9.48 1.54 -16.64
CA LYS A 73 8.15 0.93 -16.81
C LYS A 73 8.09 -0.48 -16.24
N CYS A 74 9.23 -1.20 -16.21
CA CYS A 74 9.29 -2.55 -15.69
C CYS A 74 9.20 -2.53 -14.17
N ILE A 75 8.15 -3.09 -13.61
CA ILE A 75 7.94 -3.18 -12.16
C ILE A 75 8.19 -4.57 -11.59
N GLY A 76 8.39 -5.56 -12.42
CA GLY A 76 8.66 -6.93 -12.00
C GLY A 76 8.77 -7.89 -13.18
N ILE A 77 9.26 -9.08 -12.90
CA ILE A 77 9.48 -10.13 -13.90
C ILE A 77 8.70 -11.37 -13.53
N ILE A 78 8.01 -11.95 -14.53
CA ILE A 78 7.47 -13.32 -14.49
C ILE A 78 8.44 -14.23 -15.26
N THR A 79 8.86 -15.31 -14.63
CA THR A 79 9.65 -16.37 -15.27
C THR A 79 8.83 -17.63 -15.41
N TRP A 80 9.00 -18.31 -16.54
CA TRP A 80 8.43 -19.62 -16.85
C TRP A 80 9.42 -20.47 -17.63
N MET A 81 9.54 -21.75 -17.28
CA MET A 81 10.42 -22.71 -17.96
C MET A 81 9.58 -23.63 -18.84
N HIS A 82 9.55 -23.37 -20.15
CA HIS A 82 8.73 -24.17 -21.06
C HIS A 82 9.39 -25.51 -21.38
N THR A 83 10.67 -25.48 -21.78
CA THR A 83 11.52 -26.68 -21.87
C THR A 83 12.38 -26.79 -20.60
N PHE A 84 13.23 -27.79 -20.52
CA PHE A 84 14.29 -27.78 -19.53
C PHE A 84 15.21 -26.58 -19.77
N SER A 85 15.33 -25.74 -18.78
CA SER A 85 16.24 -24.60 -18.77
C SER A 85 17.27 -24.79 -17.65
N PRO A 86 18.56 -25.07 -17.99
CA PRO A 86 19.56 -25.39 -16.99
C PRO A 86 19.73 -24.27 -15.95
N ALA A 87 19.49 -24.55 -14.68
CA ALA A 87 19.42 -23.53 -13.63
C ALA A 87 20.71 -22.74 -13.45
N LYS A 88 21.87 -23.31 -13.73
CA LYS A 88 23.15 -22.59 -13.63
C LYS A 88 23.23 -21.37 -14.54
N MET A 89 22.54 -21.34 -15.67
CA MET A 89 22.54 -20.18 -16.56
C MET A 89 21.83 -18.98 -15.97
N TRP A 90 20.95 -19.18 -14.97
CA TRP A 90 20.21 -18.12 -14.32
C TRP A 90 20.98 -17.38 -13.22
N ILE A 91 22.12 -17.94 -12.74
CA ILE A 91 22.84 -17.42 -11.57
C ILE A 91 23.24 -15.94 -11.74
N LYS A 92 23.91 -15.58 -12.85
CA LYS A 92 24.37 -14.22 -13.09
C LYS A 92 23.22 -13.22 -13.16
N GLY A 93 22.14 -13.58 -13.87
CA GLY A 93 20.98 -12.72 -14.01
C GLY A 93 20.22 -12.54 -12.69
N LEU A 94 20.02 -13.61 -11.91
CA LEU A 94 19.39 -13.54 -10.61
C LEU A 94 20.22 -12.72 -9.60
N GLN A 95 21.55 -12.73 -9.70
CA GLN A 95 22.42 -11.85 -8.90
C GLN A 95 22.29 -10.38 -9.29
N ALA A 96 22.04 -10.10 -10.56
CA ALA A 96 21.88 -8.75 -11.07
C ALA A 96 20.47 -8.16 -10.86
N LEU A 97 19.47 -9.02 -10.71
CA LEU A 97 18.06 -8.61 -10.64
C LEU A 97 17.75 -7.79 -9.38
N GLN A 98 17.13 -6.61 -9.58
CA GLN A 98 16.66 -5.69 -8.52
C GLN A 98 15.15 -5.50 -8.54
N LYS A 99 14.45 -6.16 -9.45
CA LYS A 99 12.98 -6.09 -9.56
C LYS A 99 12.32 -7.28 -8.88
N PRO A 100 11.08 -7.14 -8.39
CA PRO A 100 10.28 -8.26 -7.91
C PRO A 100 10.21 -9.41 -8.91
N LEU A 101 10.30 -10.64 -8.42
CA LEU A 101 10.26 -11.85 -9.22
C LEU A 101 9.02 -12.68 -8.91
N LEU A 102 8.32 -13.11 -9.95
CA LEU A 102 7.30 -14.16 -9.88
C LEU A 102 7.75 -15.37 -10.70
N HIS A 103 7.79 -16.52 -10.08
CA HIS A 103 8.01 -17.81 -10.74
C HIS A 103 6.67 -18.46 -11.02
N PHE A 104 6.28 -18.54 -12.29
CA PHE A 104 5.01 -19.10 -12.69
C PHE A 104 5.19 -20.56 -13.14
N HIS A 105 4.76 -21.49 -12.29
CA HIS A 105 4.78 -22.93 -12.58
C HIS A 105 3.49 -23.35 -13.28
N THR A 106 3.56 -23.43 -14.60
CA THR A 106 2.43 -23.73 -15.49
C THR A 106 2.86 -24.54 -16.68
N GLN A 107 1.90 -24.98 -17.48
CA GLN A 107 2.11 -25.70 -18.74
C GLN A 107 1.33 -25.01 -19.85
N TYR A 108 1.88 -24.98 -21.07
CA TYR A 108 1.18 -24.42 -22.24
C TYR A 108 -0.12 -25.16 -22.54
N ASN A 109 -0.04 -26.51 -22.62
CA ASN A 109 -1.18 -27.38 -22.87
C ASN A 109 -1.95 -27.70 -21.58
N ALA A 110 -3.29 -27.75 -21.66
CA ALA A 110 -4.13 -28.12 -20.55
C ALA A 110 -4.06 -29.60 -20.19
N GLU A 111 -3.82 -30.44 -21.20
CA GLU A 111 -3.86 -31.91 -21.10
C GLU A 111 -2.67 -32.53 -21.79
N ILE A 112 -2.18 -33.65 -21.28
CA ILE A 112 -1.23 -34.53 -21.96
C ILE A 112 -1.99 -35.23 -23.09
N PRO A 113 -1.48 -35.19 -24.34
CA PRO A 113 -2.12 -35.88 -25.47
C PRO A 113 -1.88 -37.39 -25.40
N TRP A 114 -2.58 -38.07 -24.51
CA TRP A 114 -2.35 -39.45 -24.09
C TRP A 114 -2.14 -40.45 -25.25
N ASP A 115 -2.93 -40.28 -26.32
CA ASP A 115 -2.90 -41.21 -27.46
C ASP A 115 -1.78 -40.92 -28.48
N THR A 116 -1.22 -39.71 -28.47
CA THR A 116 -0.26 -39.23 -29.48
C THR A 116 1.03 -38.69 -28.89
N MET A 117 1.19 -38.75 -27.55
CA MET A 117 2.37 -38.27 -26.87
C MET A 117 3.62 -39.02 -27.31
N ASP A 118 4.62 -38.28 -27.75
CA ASP A 118 5.93 -38.75 -28.13
C ASP A 118 7.07 -38.04 -27.39
N MET A 119 8.31 -38.38 -27.72
CA MET A 119 9.50 -37.79 -27.12
C MET A 119 9.66 -36.32 -27.46
N ASP A 120 9.22 -35.88 -28.64
CA ASP A 120 9.32 -34.49 -29.06
C ASP A 120 8.35 -33.62 -28.27
N PHE A 121 7.11 -34.08 -28.06
CA PHE A 121 6.16 -33.42 -27.17
C PHE A 121 6.71 -33.35 -25.75
N MET A 122 7.26 -34.43 -25.21
CA MET A 122 7.81 -34.48 -23.88
C MET A 122 8.99 -33.51 -23.71
N ASN A 123 9.88 -33.43 -24.68
CA ASN A 123 11.04 -32.56 -24.66
C ASN A 123 10.66 -31.06 -24.80
N LEU A 124 9.63 -30.76 -25.58
CA LEU A 124 9.10 -29.40 -25.69
C LEU A 124 8.43 -28.94 -24.39
N ASN A 125 7.68 -29.82 -23.73
CA ASN A 125 6.80 -29.49 -22.62
C ASN A 125 7.36 -29.98 -21.26
N GLN A 126 8.52 -29.46 -20.86
CA GLN A 126 9.22 -29.83 -19.63
C GLN A 126 9.09 -28.79 -18.51
N SER A 127 7.96 -28.09 -18.40
CA SER A 127 7.78 -27.08 -17.35
C SER A 127 7.96 -27.65 -15.94
N ALA A 128 7.43 -28.84 -15.67
CA ALA A 128 7.61 -29.51 -14.38
C ALA A 128 9.10 -29.70 -14.03
N HIS A 129 9.90 -30.15 -14.98
CA HIS A 129 11.34 -30.33 -14.81
C HIS A 129 12.10 -29.00 -14.72
N GLY A 130 11.86 -28.11 -15.68
CA GLY A 130 12.57 -26.82 -15.76
C GLY A 130 12.28 -25.89 -14.59
N ASP A 131 11.01 -25.77 -14.18
CA ASP A 131 10.60 -24.91 -13.07
C ASP A 131 11.09 -25.43 -11.71
N ILE A 132 11.15 -26.76 -11.50
CA ILE A 132 11.70 -27.34 -10.27
C ILE A 132 13.20 -27.05 -10.17
N GLU A 133 13.94 -27.20 -11.26
CA GLU A 133 15.38 -26.88 -11.33
C GLU A 133 15.63 -25.38 -11.12
N PHE A 134 14.85 -24.51 -11.75
CA PHE A 134 14.90 -23.06 -11.51
C PHE A 134 14.53 -22.70 -10.06
N GLY A 135 13.49 -23.33 -9.52
CA GLY A 135 13.09 -23.15 -8.12
C GLY A 135 14.20 -23.53 -7.14
N HIS A 136 14.95 -24.62 -7.42
CA HIS A 136 16.09 -25.03 -6.61
C HIS A 136 17.18 -23.95 -6.58
N ILE A 137 17.58 -23.39 -7.73
CA ILE A 137 18.65 -22.38 -7.75
C ILE A 137 18.20 -21.07 -7.05
N CYS A 138 16.96 -20.64 -7.26
CA CYS A 138 16.42 -19.47 -6.55
C CYS A 138 16.46 -19.67 -5.03
N THR A 139 16.06 -20.84 -4.52
CA THR A 139 16.11 -21.17 -3.08
C THR A 139 17.53 -21.21 -2.56
N ARG A 140 18.46 -21.84 -3.30
CA ARG A 140 19.88 -21.88 -2.93
C ARG A 140 20.52 -20.49 -2.85
N MET A 141 20.12 -19.59 -3.75
CA MET A 141 20.59 -18.20 -3.80
C MET A 141 19.83 -17.27 -2.84
N ARG A 142 18.77 -17.75 -2.17
CA ARG A 142 17.88 -16.95 -1.31
C ARG A 142 17.22 -15.78 -2.06
N VAL A 143 16.83 -16.01 -3.31
CA VAL A 143 16.08 -15.02 -4.10
C VAL A 143 14.64 -15.00 -3.62
N ALA A 144 14.21 -13.84 -3.12
CA ALA A 144 12.81 -13.59 -2.76
C ALA A 144 11.95 -13.63 -4.03
N ARG A 145 10.85 -14.37 -3.98
CA ARG A 145 9.93 -14.51 -5.11
C ARG A 145 8.59 -15.06 -4.71
N LYS A 146 7.55 -14.65 -5.41
CA LYS A 146 6.28 -15.36 -5.39
C LYS A 146 6.33 -16.58 -6.31
N VAL A 147 5.82 -17.71 -5.87
CA VAL A 147 5.60 -18.89 -6.70
C VAL A 147 4.10 -19.05 -6.91
N VAL A 148 3.68 -19.03 -8.18
CA VAL A 148 2.29 -19.31 -8.56
C VAL A 148 2.26 -20.62 -9.34
N CYS A 149 1.45 -21.56 -8.88
CA CYS A 149 1.24 -22.86 -9.54
C CYS A 149 -0.18 -22.95 -10.07
N GLY A 150 -0.36 -23.37 -11.31
CA GLY A 150 -1.67 -23.58 -11.91
C GLY A 150 -1.68 -23.38 -13.42
N TYR A 151 -2.77 -23.79 -14.05
CA TYR A 151 -2.91 -23.64 -15.50
C TYR A 151 -3.17 -22.16 -15.86
N TRP A 152 -2.39 -21.62 -16.77
CA TRP A 152 -2.37 -20.18 -17.07
C TRP A 152 -3.72 -19.57 -17.52
N LYS A 153 -4.64 -20.38 -18.08
CA LYS A 153 -6.00 -19.94 -18.47
C LYS A 153 -6.99 -19.92 -17.29
N THR A 154 -6.63 -20.44 -16.12
CA THR A 154 -7.55 -20.44 -14.97
C THR A 154 -7.58 -19.09 -14.29
N GLU A 155 -8.79 -18.67 -13.91
CA GLU A 155 -9.00 -17.44 -13.12
C GLU A 155 -8.17 -17.46 -11.83
N ALA A 156 -8.13 -18.60 -11.13
CA ALA A 156 -7.38 -18.73 -9.87
C ALA A 156 -5.90 -18.41 -10.00
N ALA A 157 -5.22 -18.91 -11.07
CA ALA A 157 -3.82 -18.60 -11.33
C ALA A 157 -3.63 -17.13 -11.70
N GLN A 158 -4.51 -16.60 -12.56
CA GLN A 158 -4.46 -15.20 -12.99
C GLN A 158 -4.71 -14.22 -11.84
N GLN A 159 -5.61 -14.54 -10.91
CA GLN A 159 -5.85 -13.73 -9.70
C GLN A 159 -4.61 -13.67 -8.79
N LYS A 160 -3.87 -14.77 -8.64
CA LYS A 160 -2.61 -14.79 -7.89
C LYS A 160 -1.54 -13.89 -8.53
N ILE A 161 -1.46 -13.90 -9.86
CA ILE A 161 -0.59 -12.99 -10.61
C ILE A 161 -1.06 -11.54 -10.45
N ALA A 162 -2.37 -11.29 -10.49
CA ALA A 162 -2.95 -9.94 -10.34
C ALA A 162 -2.65 -9.34 -8.95
N VAL A 163 -2.75 -10.13 -7.88
CA VAL A 163 -2.33 -9.71 -6.53
C VAL A 163 -0.88 -9.26 -6.53
N TRP A 164 0.01 -10.14 -6.98
CA TRP A 164 1.45 -9.83 -7.04
C TRP A 164 1.76 -8.59 -7.91
N ALA A 165 1.10 -8.47 -9.06
CA ALA A 165 1.27 -7.34 -9.97
C ALA A 165 0.92 -6.00 -9.32
N ARG A 166 -0.20 -5.95 -8.58
CA ARG A 166 -0.62 -4.75 -7.83
C ARG A 166 0.38 -4.40 -6.73
N VAL A 167 0.86 -5.40 -6.01
CA VAL A 167 1.88 -5.19 -4.98
C VAL A 167 3.19 -4.70 -5.58
N ALA A 168 3.63 -5.27 -6.70
CA ALA A 168 4.81 -4.79 -7.41
C ALA A 168 4.68 -3.32 -7.87
N ALA A 169 3.46 -2.88 -8.26
CA ALA A 169 3.20 -1.47 -8.53
C ALA A 169 3.30 -0.61 -7.26
N GLY A 170 2.80 -1.10 -6.13
CA GLY A 170 2.94 -0.43 -4.82
C GLY A 170 4.40 -0.30 -4.40
N VAL A 171 5.22 -1.34 -4.59
CA VAL A 171 6.65 -1.31 -4.31
C VAL A 171 7.39 -0.34 -5.25
N ALA A 172 7.04 -0.34 -6.54
CA ALA A 172 7.61 0.61 -7.50
C ALA A 172 7.26 2.07 -7.16
N ASP A 173 6.03 2.33 -6.70
CA ASP A 173 5.61 3.66 -6.21
C ASP A 173 6.36 4.03 -4.92
N ALA A 174 6.56 3.08 -3.99
CA ALA A 174 7.25 3.30 -2.72
C ALA A 174 8.64 3.92 -2.89
N HIS A 175 9.40 3.48 -3.90
CA HIS A 175 10.69 4.06 -4.25
C HIS A 175 10.63 5.48 -4.82
N ASN A 176 9.43 6.00 -5.08
CA ASN A 176 9.19 7.36 -5.57
C ASN A 176 8.38 8.20 -4.57
N VAL A 177 7.97 7.62 -3.45
CA VAL A 177 7.24 8.35 -2.41
C VAL A 177 8.19 9.34 -1.74
N ARG A 178 7.79 10.60 -1.75
CA ARG A 178 8.34 11.65 -0.91
C ARG A 178 7.29 12.10 0.09
N CYS A 179 7.59 11.97 1.37
CA CYS A 179 6.70 12.38 2.46
C CYS A 179 7.20 13.68 3.10
N LEU A 180 6.38 14.72 3.12
CA LEU A 180 6.69 15.96 3.81
C LEU A 180 6.18 15.90 5.24
N MET A 181 7.08 16.00 6.21
CA MET A 181 6.73 16.09 7.62
C MET A 181 6.71 17.56 8.05
N PHE A 182 5.51 18.15 8.15
CA PHE A 182 5.33 19.51 8.63
C PHE A 182 5.36 19.54 10.16
N GLY A 183 6.42 20.14 10.72
CA GLY A 183 6.78 20.00 12.11
C GLY A 183 7.49 18.67 12.40
N MET A 184 7.64 18.33 13.65
CA MET A 184 8.27 17.07 14.09
C MET A 184 7.20 16.06 14.51
N ASN A 185 7.62 14.84 14.87
CA ASN A 185 6.76 13.90 15.60
C ASN A 185 6.27 14.57 16.89
N MET A 186 5.06 14.24 17.32
CA MET A 186 4.58 14.68 18.62
C MET A 186 5.49 14.17 19.74
N ASN A 187 5.83 15.07 20.67
CA ASN A 187 6.66 14.70 21.81
C ASN A 187 6.03 13.56 22.62
N ASN A 188 6.85 12.57 22.97
CA ASN A 188 6.48 11.42 23.79
C ASN A 188 5.51 10.41 23.13
N VAL A 189 5.20 10.53 21.84
CA VAL A 189 4.41 9.55 21.07
C VAL A 189 5.35 8.59 20.34
N ALA A 190 5.78 7.53 21.00
CA ALA A 190 6.82 6.62 20.52
C ALA A 190 6.49 5.93 19.19
N VAL A 191 5.22 5.64 18.94
CA VAL A 191 4.80 4.87 17.76
C VAL A 191 4.90 5.66 16.45
N THR A 192 4.98 7.00 16.50
CA THR A 192 5.10 7.85 15.30
C THR A 192 6.55 8.08 14.89
N ASP A 193 7.51 7.84 15.80
CA ASP A 193 8.93 8.04 15.57
C ASP A 193 9.60 6.80 14.95
N GLY A 194 10.85 6.95 14.49
CA GLY A 194 11.65 5.87 13.89
C GLY A 194 12.85 6.35 13.08
N ASP A 195 13.62 5.41 12.57
CA ASP A 195 14.79 5.67 11.73
C ASP A 195 14.39 5.91 10.26
N ARG A 196 14.34 7.18 9.85
CA ARG A 196 13.99 7.57 8.48
C ARG A 196 15.03 7.15 7.44
N VAL A 197 16.29 7.02 7.84
CA VAL A 197 17.37 6.59 6.93
C VAL A 197 17.23 5.10 6.62
N GLU A 198 17.05 4.28 7.66
CA GLU A 198 16.82 2.83 7.47
C GLU A 198 15.49 2.58 6.74
N PHE A 199 14.46 3.42 6.96
CA PHE A 199 13.17 3.33 6.28
C PHE A 199 13.31 3.55 4.76
N GLU A 200 14.09 4.57 4.35
CA GLU A 200 14.38 4.80 2.93
C GLU A 200 15.20 3.65 2.34
N GLN A 201 16.23 3.17 3.05
CA GLN A 201 17.06 2.06 2.57
C GLN A 201 16.28 0.76 2.36
N ARG A 202 15.31 0.46 3.25
CA ARG A 202 14.55 -0.81 3.24
C ARG A 202 13.30 -0.76 2.40
N LEU A 203 12.57 0.34 2.44
CA LEU A 203 11.26 0.45 1.81
C LEU A 203 11.22 1.44 0.64
N GLY A 204 12.26 2.26 0.49
CA GLY A 204 12.35 3.25 -0.57
C GLY A 204 11.68 4.59 -0.26
N TYR A 205 11.01 4.73 0.87
CA TYR A 205 10.27 5.94 1.23
C TYR A 205 11.18 7.07 1.69
N HIS A 206 11.16 8.18 0.99
CA HIS A 206 11.92 9.38 1.35
C HIS A 206 11.09 10.32 2.25
N VAL A 207 11.61 10.69 3.42
CA VAL A 207 10.91 11.51 4.40
C VAL A 207 11.70 12.76 4.72
N ASP A 208 11.15 13.92 4.36
CA ASP A 208 11.75 15.23 4.59
C ASP A 208 11.03 16.01 5.70
N TYR A 209 11.82 16.62 6.57
CA TYR A 209 11.30 17.60 7.54
C TYR A 209 11.09 18.97 6.87
N TYR A 210 9.91 19.53 7.11
CA TYR A 210 9.56 20.89 6.73
C TYR A 210 9.08 21.68 7.95
N PRO A 211 9.66 22.85 8.24
CA PRO A 211 9.10 23.73 9.26
C PRO A 211 7.71 24.18 8.81
N VAL A 212 6.74 24.26 9.74
CA VAL A 212 5.37 24.67 9.40
C VAL A 212 5.35 26.06 8.76
N SER A 213 6.29 26.94 9.14
CA SER A 213 6.46 28.26 8.53
C SER A 213 6.71 28.24 7.02
N SER A 214 7.19 27.13 6.45
CA SER A 214 7.35 26.98 5.00
C SER A 214 6.04 27.07 4.23
N MET A 215 4.90 26.85 4.90
CA MET A 215 3.57 27.03 4.32
C MET A 215 3.20 28.49 4.05
N MET A 216 3.91 29.46 4.68
CA MET A 216 3.57 30.87 4.61
C MET A 216 3.53 31.41 3.18
N ASP A 217 4.55 31.09 2.37
CA ASP A 217 4.62 31.59 1.00
C ASP A 217 3.52 31.00 0.10
N TYR A 218 3.13 29.79 0.37
CA TYR A 218 2.03 29.12 -0.33
C TYR A 218 0.69 29.70 0.11
N TRP A 219 0.47 29.88 1.40
CA TRP A 219 -0.73 30.46 1.97
C TRP A 219 -1.00 31.88 1.43
N LYS A 220 0.01 32.76 1.43
CA LYS A 220 -0.11 34.15 0.95
C LYS A 220 -0.45 34.26 -0.54
N LYS A 221 -0.08 33.26 -1.34
CA LYS A 221 -0.37 33.24 -2.77
C LYS A 221 -1.75 32.70 -3.13
N VAL A 222 -2.51 32.16 -2.15
CA VAL A 222 -3.86 31.67 -2.39
C VAL A 222 -4.82 32.87 -2.47
N THR A 223 -5.51 32.99 -3.58
CA THR A 223 -6.48 34.08 -3.82
C THR A 223 -7.87 33.72 -3.30
N ASP A 224 -8.68 34.73 -2.97
CA ASP A 224 -10.07 34.50 -2.55
C ASP A 224 -10.90 33.84 -3.66
N LYS A 225 -10.62 34.12 -4.92
CA LYS A 225 -11.27 33.46 -6.06
C LYS A 225 -11.05 31.95 -6.05
N GLU A 226 -9.82 31.49 -5.82
CA GLU A 226 -9.50 30.06 -5.76
C GLU A 226 -10.18 29.38 -4.55
N VAL A 227 -10.25 30.10 -3.43
CA VAL A 227 -10.99 29.63 -2.25
C VAL A 227 -12.47 29.48 -2.56
N ASP A 228 -13.08 30.48 -3.22
CA ASP A 228 -14.50 30.43 -3.59
C ASP A 228 -14.79 29.27 -4.56
N GLU A 229 -13.95 29.06 -5.57
CA GLU A 229 -14.07 27.94 -6.52
C GLU A 229 -13.99 26.58 -5.81
N LEU A 230 -13.09 26.42 -4.84
CA LEU A 230 -12.97 25.18 -4.07
C LEU A 230 -14.16 24.97 -3.12
N VAL A 231 -14.65 26.04 -2.49
CA VAL A 231 -15.86 25.98 -1.65
C VAL A 231 -17.10 25.59 -2.46
N GLU A 232 -17.24 26.07 -3.69
CA GLU A 232 -18.32 25.61 -4.57
C GLU A 232 -18.19 24.12 -4.92
N THR A 233 -16.97 23.61 -5.08
CA THR A 233 -16.71 22.17 -5.22
C THR A 233 -17.17 21.39 -3.97
N TYR A 234 -16.88 21.89 -2.79
CA TYR A 234 -17.34 21.26 -1.54
C TYR A 234 -18.88 21.18 -1.46
N LYS A 235 -19.58 22.25 -1.86
CA LYS A 235 -21.06 22.27 -1.88
C LYS A 235 -21.65 21.21 -2.82
N GLN A 236 -20.94 20.88 -3.91
CA GLN A 236 -21.38 19.86 -4.85
C GLN A 236 -21.10 18.44 -4.33
N GLU A 237 -19.90 18.25 -3.73
CA GLU A 237 -19.42 16.95 -3.32
C GLU A 237 -20.00 16.49 -1.98
N TYR A 238 -20.34 17.40 -1.06
CA TYR A 238 -20.73 17.08 0.33
C TYR A 238 -22.12 17.59 0.67
N THR A 239 -22.71 16.99 1.71
CA THR A 239 -23.93 17.54 2.33
C THR A 239 -23.52 18.62 3.31
N ILE A 240 -23.94 19.86 3.05
CA ILE A 240 -23.65 21.01 3.94
C ILE A 240 -24.54 20.92 5.19
N LYS A 241 -23.92 20.93 6.37
CA LYS A 241 -24.62 20.93 7.64
C LYS A 241 -24.04 22.03 8.54
N ILE A 242 -24.77 23.14 8.62
CA ILE A 242 -24.44 24.28 9.47
C ILE A 242 -24.91 23.98 10.89
N ASP A 243 -24.02 24.14 11.85
CA ASP A 243 -24.28 23.92 13.26
C ASP A 243 -24.79 25.20 13.98
N GLU A 244 -24.88 25.13 15.31
CA GLU A 244 -25.34 26.22 16.16
C GLU A 244 -24.37 27.44 16.20
N SER A 245 -23.13 27.31 15.68
CA SER A 245 -22.16 28.41 15.59
C SER A 245 -22.58 29.53 14.62
N GLY A 246 -23.52 29.19 13.72
CA GLY A 246 -24.10 30.11 12.75
C GLY A 246 -23.37 30.12 11.40
N GLU A 247 -24.08 30.60 10.40
CA GLU A 247 -23.66 30.53 8.98
C GLU A 247 -22.36 31.29 8.71
N GLU A 248 -22.16 32.44 9.33
CA GLU A 248 -20.97 33.28 9.12
C GLU A 248 -19.70 32.57 9.60
N VAL A 249 -19.70 32.05 10.84
CA VAL A 249 -18.56 31.30 11.40
C VAL A 249 -18.30 30.02 10.60
N TYR A 250 -19.36 29.33 10.25
CA TYR A 250 -19.25 28.10 9.43
C TYR A 250 -18.49 28.36 8.12
N TRP A 251 -18.95 29.33 7.30
CA TRP A 251 -18.31 29.61 6.02
C TRP A 251 -16.91 30.19 6.15
N GLN A 252 -16.66 30.99 7.21
CA GLN A 252 -15.30 31.46 7.48
C GLN A 252 -14.33 30.29 7.70
N LYS A 253 -14.73 29.30 8.51
CA LYS A 253 -13.87 28.14 8.80
C LYS A 253 -13.71 27.21 7.61
N VAL A 254 -14.76 27.01 6.83
CA VAL A 254 -14.69 26.24 5.58
C VAL A 254 -13.75 26.94 4.57
N ARG A 255 -13.80 28.26 4.44
CA ARG A 255 -12.91 29.04 3.57
C ARG A 255 -11.45 28.95 4.02
N ASN A 256 -11.20 29.00 5.33
CA ASN A 256 -9.85 28.84 5.86
C ASN A 256 -9.30 27.43 5.61
N ALA A 257 -10.13 26.39 5.78
CA ALA A 257 -9.77 25.02 5.45
C ALA A 257 -9.48 24.85 3.94
N ALA A 258 -10.27 25.50 3.09
CA ALA A 258 -10.03 25.49 1.63
C ALA A 258 -8.71 26.18 1.27
N ARG A 259 -8.38 27.29 1.92
CA ARG A 259 -7.09 27.98 1.73
C ARG A 259 -5.92 27.07 2.13
N ALA A 260 -6.04 26.36 3.27
CA ALA A 260 -5.05 25.40 3.72
C ALA A 260 -4.89 24.24 2.72
N GLU A 261 -5.99 23.69 2.18
CA GLU A 261 -5.95 22.65 1.17
C GLU A 261 -5.22 23.10 -0.11
N ILE A 262 -5.51 24.31 -0.61
CA ILE A 262 -4.86 24.84 -1.82
C ILE A 262 -3.36 25.03 -1.56
N ALA A 263 -2.98 25.56 -0.41
CA ALA A 263 -1.57 25.72 -0.04
C ALA A 263 -0.84 24.38 0.06
N LEU A 264 -1.44 23.38 0.73
CA LEU A 264 -0.91 22.01 0.81
C LEU A 264 -0.75 21.37 -0.58
N ARG A 265 -1.75 21.49 -1.43
CA ARG A 265 -1.67 20.97 -2.82
C ARG A 265 -0.50 21.56 -3.59
N ARG A 266 -0.23 22.84 -3.42
CA ARG A 266 0.86 23.54 -4.09
C ARG A 266 2.22 23.06 -3.61
N VAL A 267 2.45 23.04 -2.29
CA VAL A 267 3.73 22.59 -1.75
C VAL A 267 3.99 21.12 -2.10
N LEU A 268 3.00 20.24 -1.99
CA LEU A 268 3.14 18.83 -2.36
C LEU A 268 3.52 18.68 -3.85
N LYS A 269 2.87 19.47 -4.72
CA LYS A 269 3.17 19.46 -6.16
C LYS A 269 4.57 19.98 -6.47
N ASP A 270 4.94 21.12 -5.89
CA ASP A 270 6.23 21.77 -6.16
C ASP A 270 7.41 20.92 -5.66
N GLU A 271 7.20 20.21 -4.55
CA GLU A 271 8.19 19.29 -3.98
C GLU A 271 8.13 17.87 -4.57
N GLY A 272 7.17 17.60 -5.46
CA GLY A 272 6.97 16.25 -6.02
C GLY A 272 6.57 15.21 -4.95
N ALA A 273 5.92 15.66 -3.86
CA ALA A 273 5.56 14.81 -2.75
C ALA A 273 4.19 14.14 -2.95
N THR A 274 4.11 12.88 -2.52
CA THR A 274 2.90 12.06 -2.61
C THR A 274 2.37 11.62 -1.23
N ALA A 275 3.02 12.09 -0.16
CA ALA A 275 2.58 11.88 1.22
C ALA A 275 2.94 13.09 2.10
N PHE A 276 2.23 13.27 3.20
CA PHE A 276 2.57 14.26 4.22
C PHE A 276 2.03 13.86 5.59
N THR A 277 2.57 14.51 6.61
CA THR A 277 2.10 14.41 7.99
C THR A 277 2.16 15.77 8.69
N THR A 278 1.31 15.97 9.68
CA THR A 278 1.28 17.14 10.56
C THR A 278 1.16 16.68 12.01
N ASN A 279 1.36 17.56 12.97
CA ASN A 279 1.13 17.26 14.39
C ASN A 279 0.26 18.31 15.07
N PHE A 280 -0.07 18.12 16.35
CA PHE A 280 -0.91 19.04 17.12
C PHE A 280 -0.12 20.03 17.97
N ASP A 281 1.19 19.81 18.13
CA ASP A 281 2.09 20.63 18.95
C ASP A 281 2.74 21.76 18.14
N ASP A 282 2.77 21.63 16.81
CA ASP A 282 3.33 22.63 15.89
C ASP A 282 2.43 22.80 14.66
N LEU A 283 1.66 23.85 14.66
CA LEU A 283 0.82 24.30 13.54
C LEU A 283 1.27 25.65 12.98
N GLY A 284 2.46 26.14 13.40
CA GLY A 284 2.96 27.46 13.06
C GLY A 284 2.40 28.56 13.96
N ASP A 285 2.42 29.82 13.48
CA ASP A 285 1.96 30.97 14.25
C ASP A 285 0.50 30.86 14.70
N ALA A 286 0.21 31.37 15.89
CA ALA A 286 -1.09 31.17 16.51
C ALA A 286 -2.18 32.12 15.97
N ASP A 287 -1.83 33.29 15.49
CA ASP A 287 -2.79 34.32 15.03
C ASP A 287 -2.81 34.39 13.50
N ILE A 288 -3.91 33.91 12.88
CA ILE A 288 -4.12 33.99 11.44
C ILE A 288 -4.21 35.45 10.92
N ASN A 289 -4.55 36.40 11.80
CA ASN A 289 -4.63 37.81 11.43
C ASN A 289 -3.27 38.51 11.53
N ASP A 290 -2.24 37.87 12.08
CA ASP A 290 -0.89 38.37 12.06
C ASP A 290 -0.41 38.49 10.60
N PRO A 291 0.05 39.65 10.14
CA PRO A 291 0.60 39.78 8.77
C PRO A 291 1.82 38.88 8.53
N ASN A 292 2.45 38.35 9.56
CA ASN A 292 3.54 37.38 9.48
C ASN A 292 3.10 35.94 9.72
N PHE A 293 1.78 35.69 9.76
CA PHE A 293 1.25 34.32 9.95
C PHE A 293 1.92 33.31 9.02
N ALA A 294 2.37 32.20 9.60
CA ALA A 294 3.06 31.12 8.90
C ALA A 294 2.65 29.77 9.49
N GLY A 295 1.63 29.16 8.95
CA GLY A 295 1.15 27.87 9.46
C GLY A 295 -0.29 27.57 9.08
N PHE A 296 -0.94 26.74 9.90
CA PHE A 296 -2.34 26.38 9.77
C PHE A 296 -3.18 27.11 10.83
N ASP A 297 -4.27 27.78 10.43
CA ASP A 297 -5.19 28.43 11.37
C ASP A 297 -6.01 27.41 12.16
N GLN A 298 -6.17 26.22 11.64
CA GLN A 298 -6.82 25.06 12.25
C GLN A 298 -6.08 23.79 11.84
N ILE A 299 -6.30 22.69 12.56
CA ILE A 299 -5.81 21.37 12.11
C ILE A 299 -6.38 21.11 10.71
N PRO A 300 -5.54 20.78 9.71
CA PRO A 300 -5.95 20.68 8.30
C PRO A 300 -6.72 19.37 8.00
N GLY A 301 -7.74 19.05 8.83
CA GLY A 301 -8.47 17.80 8.74
C GLY A 301 -9.23 17.62 7.44
N LEU A 302 -10.01 18.63 7.02
CA LEU A 302 -10.74 18.58 5.75
C LEU A 302 -9.78 18.39 4.55
N ALA A 303 -8.65 19.11 4.56
CA ALA A 303 -7.64 18.98 3.51
C ALA A 303 -7.04 17.56 3.50
N SER A 304 -6.69 17.01 4.66
CA SER A 304 -6.14 15.64 4.78
C SER A 304 -7.13 14.59 4.29
N GLN A 305 -8.42 14.70 4.66
CA GLN A 305 -9.48 13.79 4.20
C GLN A 305 -9.59 13.78 2.68
N ARG A 306 -9.60 14.94 2.04
CA ARG A 306 -9.73 15.10 0.60
C ARG A 306 -8.49 14.64 -0.16
N LEU A 307 -7.31 15.01 0.31
CA LEU A 307 -6.04 14.62 -0.28
C LEU A 307 -5.85 13.10 -0.22
N MET A 308 -6.23 12.44 0.90
CA MET A 308 -6.22 10.98 0.99
C MET A 308 -7.13 10.33 -0.06
N ALA A 309 -8.32 10.85 -0.29
CA ALA A 309 -9.22 10.31 -1.31
C ALA A 309 -8.64 10.37 -2.73
N GLU A 310 -7.71 11.29 -2.96
CA GLU A 310 -6.98 11.43 -4.23
C GLU A 310 -5.65 10.67 -4.26
N GLY A 311 -5.30 9.99 -3.15
CA GLY A 311 -4.12 9.13 -3.05
C GLY A 311 -2.87 9.78 -2.49
N ILE A 312 -2.99 10.96 -1.92
CA ILE A 312 -1.89 11.51 -1.11
C ILE A 312 -1.86 10.79 0.24
N GLY A 313 -0.71 10.24 0.58
CA GLY A 313 -0.51 9.55 1.85
C GLY A 313 -0.64 10.51 3.03
N PHE A 314 -1.32 10.07 4.10
CA PHE A 314 -1.44 10.83 5.32
C PHE A 314 -1.33 9.91 6.56
N GLY A 315 -0.63 10.41 7.56
CA GLY A 315 -0.59 9.89 8.92
C GLY A 315 -0.53 11.09 9.88
N ALA A 316 -1.27 11.01 10.98
CA ALA A 316 -1.32 12.10 11.95
C ALA A 316 -0.09 12.12 12.87
N GLU A 317 0.06 13.17 13.66
CA GLU A 317 1.02 13.23 14.77
C GLU A 317 2.50 13.09 14.37
N GLY A 318 2.82 13.40 13.12
CA GLY A 318 4.16 13.16 12.59
C GLY A 318 4.40 11.72 12.15
N ASP A 319 3.37 10.89 12.06
CA ASP A 319 3.50 9.47 11.66
C ASP A 319 3.70 9.30 10.14
N TRP A 320 4.90 9.61 9.73
CA TRP A 320 5.36 9.44 8.34
C TRP A 320 5.34 7.97 7.88
N LYS A 321 5.47 6.99 8.79
CA LYS A 321 5.41 5.56 8.45
C LYS A 321 4.02 5.19 7.93
N THR A 322 2.98 5.56 8.68
CA THR A 322 1.59 5.32 8.27
C THR A 322 1.22 6.15 7.04
N ALA A 323 1.73 7.39 6.90
CA ALA A 323 1.51 8.19 5.70
C ALA A 323 2.02 7.50 4.43
N CYS A 324 3.25 6.99 4.47
CA CYS A 324 3.85 6.26 3.35
C CYS A 324 3.13 4.92 3.08
N LEU A 325 2.78 4.17 4.13
CA LEU A 325 2.06 2.90 4.00
C LEU A 325 0.66 3.11 3.40
N TYR A 326 -0.06 4.18 3.82
CA TYR A 326 -1.35 4.53 3.23
C TYR A 326 -1.21 4.82 1.72
N ARG A 327 -0.18 5.59 1.32
CA ARG A 327 0.08 5.86 -0.11
C ARG A 327 0.25 4.56 -0.89
N THR A 328 1.07 3.64 -0.40
CA THR A 328 1.28 2.34 -1.05
C THR A 328 -0.02 1.53 -1.12
N LEU A 329 -0.79 1.48 -0.04
CA LEU A 329 -2.10 0.82 -0.01
C LEU A 329 -3.04 1.40 -1.06
N TRP A 330 -3.11 2.74 -1.18
CA TRP A 330 -3.93 3.41 -2.17
C TRP A 330 -3.54 3.02 -3.61
N VAL A 331 -2.24 2.89 -3.90
CA VAL A 331 -1.74 2.44 -5.21
C VAL A 331 -2.14 0.98 -5.47
N ILE A 332 -1.89 0.09 -4.52
CA ILE A 332 -2.22 -1.34 -4.64
C ILE A 332 -3.70 -1.54 -5.00
N GLN A 333 -4.60 -0.80 -4.38
CA GLN A 333 -6.04 -0.97 -4.56
C GLN A 333 -6.65 -0.15 -5.71
N GLN A 334 -5.85 0.53 -6.54
CA GLN A 334 -6.37 1.31 -7.66
C GLN A 334 -7.35 0.53 -8.55
N GLY A 335 -8.54 1.13 -8.75
CA GLY A 335 -9.63 0.50 -9.54
C GLY A 335 -10.42 -0.57 -8.79
N MET A 336 -10.18 -0.78 -7.50
CA MET A 336 -11.02 -1.60 -6.63
C MET A 336 -12.20 -0.77 -6.08
N PRO A 337 -13.32 -1.41 -5.68
CA PRO A 337 -14.61 -0.71 -5.56
C PRO A 337 -14.83 0.03 -4.24
N THR A 338 -14.12 -0.32 -3.14
CA THR A 338 -14.60 0.09 -1.82
C THR A 338 -13.80 1.20 -1.17
N GLY A 339 -12.47 1.20 -1.28
CA GLY A 339 -11.59 2.24 -0.78
C GLY A 339 -10.82 1.91 0.50
N CYS A 340 -9.95 2.85 0.89
CA CYS A 340 -9.06 2.74 2.05
C CYS A 340 -9.08 4.00 2.91
N SER A 341 -8.55 3.91 4.13
CA SER A 341 -8.41 5.03 5.06
C SER A 341 -7.19 4.88 5.95
N PHE A 342 -6.69 6.00 6.45
CA PHE A 342 -6.00 6.09 7.71
C PHE A 342 -7.04 6.01 8.83
N LEU A 343 -6.78 5.23 9.89
CA LEU A 343 -7.65 5.08 11.06
C LEU A 343 -6.80 4.93 12.34
N GLU A 344 -7.42 5.28 13.46
CA GLU A 344 -6.85 5.14 14.80
C GLU A 344 -7.77 4.31 15.71
N ASP A 345 -7.19 3.35 16.45
CA ASP A 345 -7.86 2.60 17.52
C ASP A 345 -8.18 3.54 18.71
N TYR A 346 -9.45 3.87 18.92
CA TYR A 346 -9.85 4.93 19.84
C TYR A 346 -10.49 4.44 21.14
N THR A 347 -11.65 3.80 21.04
CA THR A 347 -12.45 3.46 22.22
C THR A 347 -13.02 2.04 22.12
N LEU A 348 -12.94 1.32 23.23
CA LEU A 348 -13.43 -0.05 23.33
C LEU A 348 -14.89 -0.12 23.73
N ASN A 349 -15.63 -1.04 23.13
CA ASN A 349 -16.99 -1.35 23.49
C ASN A 349 -17.09 -2.84 23.88
N PHE A 350 -17.49 -3.08 25.12
CA PHE A 350 -17.68 -4.43 25.68
C PHE A 350 -19.16 -4.79 25.87
N ALA A 351 -20.08 -3.92 25.44
CA ALA A 351 -21.50 -4.19 25.49
C ALA A 351 -21.98 -4.86 24.20
N GLY A 352 -22.95 -5.77 24.34
CA GLY A 352 -23.52 -6.54 23.22
C GLY A 352 -22.88 -7.90 23.05
N ASP A 353 -23.13 -8.54 21.91
CA ASP A 353 -22.71 -9.93 21.67
C ASP A 353 -21.22 -10.08 21.33
N ARG A 354 -20.58 -9.02 20.87
CA ARG A 354 -19.16 -9.01 20.50
C ARG A 354 -18.48 -7.73 20.97
N SER A 355 -17.34 -7.89 21.66
CA SER A 355 -16.46 -6.77 21.98
C SER A 355 -15.89 -6.16 20.68
N SER A 356 -15.80 -4.84 20.63
CA SER A 356 -15.40 -4.10 19.43
C SER A 356 -14.58 -2.86 19.77
N CYS A 357 -13.93 -2.28 18.76
CA CYS A 357 -13.15 -1.05 18.88
C CYS A 357 -13.69 0.00 17.93
N LEU A 358 -14.01 1.18 18.47
CA LEU A 358 -14.36 2.36 17.70
C LEU A 358 -13.08 2.91 17.08
N GLN A 359 -13.15 3.14 15.80
CA GLN A 359 -12.07 3.70 14.97
C GLN A 359 -12.45 5.10 14.54
N SER A 360 -11.51 6.01 14.62
CA SER A 360 -11.70 7.37 14.16
C SER A 360 -10.33 8.02 13.92
N HIS A 361 -10.27 9.27 13.85
CA HIS A 361 -9.22 10.21 14.22
C HIS A 361 -9.92 11.55 14.55
N MET A 362 -9.17 12.52 15.06
CA MET A 362 -9.76 13.81 15.40
C MET A 362 -10.55 14.41 14.23
N LEU A 363 -10.01 14.34 13.00
CA LEU A 363 -10.60 14.88 11.79
C LEU A 363 -10.35 14.01 10.55
N GLU A 364 -9.24 13.29 10.52
CA GLU A 364 -8.58 12.88 9.28
C GLU A 364 -8.87 11.41 8.88
N VAL A 365 -10.13 11.05 8.74
CA VAL A 365 -10.54 9.75 8.17
C VAL A 365 -10.94 9.94 6.71
N CYS A 366 -10.44 9.08 5.82
CA CYS A 366 -10.66 9.19 4.38
C CYS A 366 -12.12 8.92 3.97
N PRO A 367 -12.78 9.80 3.21
CA PRO A 367 -14.17 9.62 2.80
C PRO A 367 -14.41 8.47 1.81
N LEU A 368 -13.38 7.83 1.26
CA LEU A 368 -13.56 6.65 0.39
C LEU A 368 -14.25 5.48 1.10
N ILE A 369 -14.14 5.39 2.44
CA ILE A 369 -14.80 4.33 3.22
C ILE A 369 -16.22 4.70 3.66
N ALA A 370 -16.71 5.90 3.37
CA ALA A 370 -18.03 6.36 3.79
C ALA A 370 -19.16 5.49 3.21
N VAL A 371 -20.16 5.15 4.04
CA VAL A 371 -21.37 4.43 3.58
C VAL A 371 -22.27 5.32 2.75
N ASP A 372 -22.40 6.60 3.15
CA ASP A 372 -23.24 7.60 2.51
C ASP A 372 -22.41 8.84 2.13
N LYS A 373 -23.04 9.78 1.41
CA LYS A 373 -22.42 11.07 1.07
C LYS A 373 -21.99 11.79 2.35
N PRO A 374 -20.68 12.11 2.54
CA PRO A 374 -20.19 12.75 3.75
C PRO A 374 -20.85 14.11 3.99
N LYS A 375 -20.97 14.49 5.26
CA LYS A 375 -21.46 15.81 5.68
C LYS A 375 -20.26 16.69 5.96
N LEU A 376 -20.26 17.91 5.40
CA LEU A 376 -19.30 18.94 5.77
C LEU A 376 -19.86 19.70 6.97
N GLU A 377 -19.19 19.56 8.10
CA GLU A 377 -19.56 20.16 9.38
C GLU A 377 -18.40 21.00 9.94
N VAL A 378 -18.73 21.96 10.82
CA VAL A 378 -17.75 22.78 11.55
C VAL A 378 -18.04 22.67 13.04
N HIS A 379 -17.09 22.16 13.81
CA HIS A 379 -17.27 21.97 15.24
C HIS A 379 -16.03 22.39 16.02
N PHE A 380 -16.24 22.78 17.26
CA PHE A 380 -15.16 23.14 18.16
C PHE A 380 -14.28 21.93 18.47
N LEU A 381 -12.98 22.11 18.36
CA LEU A 381 -11.97 21.15 18.76
C LEU A 381 -11.16 21.71 19.92
N GLY A 382 -11.28 21.09 21.09
CA GLY A 382 -10.72 21.60 22.35
C GLY A 382 -9.32 21.09 22.68
N ILE A 383 -8.63 20.46 21.73
CA ILE A 383 -7.29 19.87 21.92
C ILE A 383 -6.24 20.55 21.04
N GLY A 384 -4.97 20.29 21.33
CA GLY A 384 -3.84 20.87 20.63
C GLY A 384 -3.68 22.37 20.90
N ILE A 385 -2.77 22.99 20.18
CA ILE A 385 -2.47 24.44 20.35
C ILE A 385 -3.52 25.34 19.66
N ARG A 386 -4.30 24.82 18.72
CA ARG A 386 -5.35 25.55 17.97
C ARG A 386 -6.74 25.09 18.41
N LYS A 387 -7.15 25.46 19.63
CA LYS A 387 -8.49 25.21 20.15
C LYS A 387 -9.51 26.06 19.43
N GLN A 388 -10.02 25.60 18.28
CA GLN A 388 -10.89 26.39 17.41
C GLN A 388 -12.03 25.55 16.80
N GLN A 389 -12.97 26.25 16.19
CA GLN A 389 -13.91 25.67 15.24
C GLN A 389 -13.14 25.15 14.04
N THR A 390 -13.33 23.89 13.68
CA THR A 390 -12.63 23.21 12.58
C THR A 390 -13.59 22.57 11.60
N ALA A 391 -13.32 22.74 10.30
CA ALA A 391 -14.06 22.10 9.22
C ALA A 391 -13.60 20.65 9.01
N ARG A 392 -14.56 19.75 8.84
CA ARG A 392 -14.33 18.30 8.65
C ARG A 392 -15.47 17.60 7.93
N LEU A 393 -15.16 16.44 7.35
CA LEU A 393 -16.17 15.52 6.83
C LEU A 393 -16.58 14.54 7.93
N VAL A 394 -17.87 14.43 8.17
CA VAL A 394 -18.48 13.53 9.15
C VAL A 394 -19.29 12.46 8.41
N PHE A 395 -19.00 11.20 8.71
CA PHE A 395 -19.67 10.04 8.12
C PHE A 395 -19.41 8.78 8.95
N THR A 396 -20.16 7.73 8.66
CA THR A 396 -19.90 6.38 9.16
C THR A 396 -19.33 5.51 8.03
N SER A 397 -18.43 4.60 8.36
CA SER A 397 -17.86 3.67 7.39
C SER A 397 -18.86 2.61 6.95
N LYS A 398 -18.58 2.00 5.78
CA LYS A 398 -19.25 0.78 5.33
C LYS A 398 -19.05 -0.36 6.34
N VAL A 399 -19.95 -1.36 6.30
CA VAL A 399 -19.79 -2.62 7.05
C VAL A 399 -19.17 -3.69 6.15
N GLY A 400 -18.50 -4.67 6.76
CA GLY A 400 -17.89 -5.78 6.02
C GLY A 400 -16.50 -6.15 6.51
N ARG A 401 -15.92 -7.16 5.88
CA ARG A 401 -14.54 -7.57 6.17
C ARG A 401 -13.56 -6.55 5.61
N GLY A 402 -12.49 -6.33 6.34
CA GLY A 402 -11.36 -5.51 5.92
C GLY A 402 -10.07 -5.97 6.59
N ILE A 403 -9.00 -5.30 6.23
CA ILE A 403 -7.69 -5.54 6.82
C ILE A 403 -7.04 -4.22 7.18
N LYS A 404 -6.47 -4.14 8.37
CA LYS A 404 -5.61 -3.04 8.79
C LYS A 404 -4.14 -3.46 8.79
N ALA A 405 -3.24 -2.52 8.55
CA ALA A 405 -1.81 -2.76 8.62
C ALA A 405 -1.05 -1.56 9.17
N THR A 406 0.08 -1.84 9.78
CA THR A 406 1.05 -0.83 10.22
C THR A 406 2.48 -1.31 10.03
N VAL A 407 3.41 -0.38 9.88
CA VAL A 407 4.86 -0.66 9.89
C VAL A 407 5.46 -0.04 11.14
N VAL A 408 6.11 -0.87 11.94
CA VAL A 408 6.76 -0.45 13.18
C VAL A 408 8.28 -0.59 13.09
N ASP A 409 8.99 0.37 13.68
CA ASP A 409 10.43 0.32 13.87
C ASP A 409 10.74 -0.37 15.21
N LEU A 410 11.48 -1.46 15.16
CA LEU A 410 11.93 -2.20 16.34
C LEU A 410 13.39 -1.89 16.73
N GLY A 411 13.98 -0.84 16.13
CA GLY A 411 15.37 -0.42 16.36
C GLY A 411 16.41 -1.25 15.61
N ASN A 412 16.10 -2.48 15.24
CA ASN A 412 17.00 -3.37 14.49
C ASN A 412 16.39 -3.85 13.17
N ARG A 413 15.13 -3.60 12.92
CA ARG A 413 14.38 -3.94 11.72
C ARG A 413 13.02 -3.26 11.70
N PHE A 414 12.40 -3.20 10.53
CA PHE A 414 10.99 -2.88 10.40
C PHE A 414 10.14 -4.15 10.40
N ARG A 415 8.99 -4.07 11.07
CA ARG A 415 7.96 -5.11 11.08
C ARG A 415 6.68 -4.58 10.47
N LEU A 416 6.16 -5.27 9.48
CA LEU A 416 4.80 -5.11 9.01
C LEU A 416 3.88 -5.98 9.86
N ILE A 417 2.81 -5.40 10.38
CA ILE A 417 1.76 -6.12 11.10
C ILE A 417 0.47 -5.92 10.31
N SER A 418 -0.21 -7.00 9.95
CA SER A 418 -1.51 -6.96 9.32
C SER A 418 -2.54 -7.72 10.16
N GLN A 419 -3.77 -7.21 10.21
CA GLN A 419 -4.86 -7.81 10.97
C GLN A 419 -6.17 -7.75 10.20
N GLU A 420 -6.81 -8.91 10.05
CA GLU A 420 -8.18 -8.99 9.57
C GLU A 420 -9.15 -8.43 10.63
N VAL A 421 -10.12 -7.66 10.17
CA VAL A 421 -11.18 -7.07 11.01
C VAL A 421 -12.53 -7.23 10.33
N GLU A 422 -13.59 -7.21 11.13
CA GLU A 422 -14.97 -7.14 10.64
C GLU A 422 -15.57 -5.80 11.06
N CYS A 423 -15.79 -4.90 10.10
CA CYS A 423 -16.51 -3.67 10.34
C CYS A 423 -18.00 -3.96 10.53
N ILE A 424 -18.55 -3.42 11.60
CA ILE A 424 -19.96 -3.58 11.99
C ILE A 424 -20.63 -2.21 12.11
N GLU A 425 -21.95 -2.17 12.07
CA GLU A 425 -22.70 -0.93 12.18
C GLU A 425 -22.60 -0.36 13.61
N PRO A 426 -22.11 0.88 13.82
CA PRO A 426 -22.14 1.52 15.12
C PRO A 426 -23.55 2.01 15.46
N LYS A 427 -23.84 2.14 16.76
CA LYS A 427 -25.02 2.89 17.18
C LYS A 427 -24.86 4.37 16.84
N PRO A 428 -25.96 5.13 16.66
CA PRO A 428 -25.88 6.57 16.44
C PRO A 428 -25.11 7.29 17.55
N MET A 429 -24.19 8.17 17.15
CA MET A 429 -23.33 8.96 18.04
C MET A 429 -23.55 10.47 17.77
N PRO A 430 -24.72 11.03 18.12
CA PRO A 430 -25.09 12.39 17.71
C PRO A 430 -24.18 13.50 18.27
N ASN A 431 -23.44 13.21 19.35
CA ASN A 431 -22.52 14.16 20.00
C ASN A 431 -21.05 13.94 19.61
N LEU A 432 -20.79 13.01 18.67
CA LEU A 432 -19.43 12.76 18.17
C LEU A 432 -19.32 13.22 16.71
N PRO A 433 -18.89 14.47 16.44
CA PRO A 433 -18.89 15.03 15.10
C PRO A 433 -17.59 14.69 14.35
N VAL A 434 -17.30 13.41 14.23
CA VAL A 434 -16.13 12.90 13.48
C VAL A 434 -16.52 11.71 12.62
N ALA A 435 -15.74 11.46 11.58
CA ALA A 435 -15.87 10.23 10.80
C ALA A 435 -15.42 9.02 11.63
N SER A 436 -16.13 7.91 11.53
CA SER A 436 -15.88 6.73 12.36
C SER A 436 -16.16 5.41 11.66
N ALA A 437 -15.48 4.37 12.14
CA ALA A 437 -15.76 2.96 11.87
C ALA A 437 -15.85 2.22 13.20
N LEU A 438 -16.57 1.10 13.23
CA LEU A 438 -16.60 0.20 14.37
C LEU A 438 -16.24 -1.19 13.89
N TRP A 439 -15.21 -1.83 14.47
CA TRP A 439 -14.84 -3.16 14.05
C TRP A 439 -14.56 -4.16 15.18
N VAL A 440 -14.67 -5.43 14.82
CA VAL A 440 -14.26 -6.56 15.66
C VAL A 440 -12.95 -7.12 15.09
N PRO A 441 -11.82 -7.01 15.82
CA PRO A 441 -10.57 -7.68 15.45
C PRO A 441 -10.75 -9.20 15.37
N GLN A 442 -10.16 -9.83 14.36
CA GLN A 442 -10.25 -11.28 14.19
C GLN A 442 -9.10 -12.01 14.93
N PRO A 443 -9.28 -13.28 15.37
CA PRO A 443 -10.49 -14.12 15.28
C PRO A 443 -11.60 -13.74 16.27
N THR A 444 -11.24 -13.18 17.41
CA THR A 444 -12.11 -12.53 18.41
C THR A 444 -11.42 -11.27 18.90
N PHE A 445 -12.16 -10.38 19.55
CA PHE A 445 -11.58 -9.16 20.11
C PHE A 445 -10.40 -9.48 21.05
N GLU A 446 -10.57 -10.43 21.97
CA GLU A 446 -9.57 -10.77 22.99
C GLU A 446 -8.27 -11.29 22.38
N ILE A 447 -8.39 -12.16 21.37
CA ILE A 447 -7.20 -12.72 20.67
C ILE A 447 -6.62 -11.66 19.72
N GLY A 448 -7.45 -11.05 18.89
CA GLY A 448 -6.99 -10.13 17.86
C GLY A 448 -6.36 -8.85 18.45
N ALA A 449 -7.01 -8.21 19.41
CA ALA A 449 -6.45 -7.04 20.09
C ALA A 449 -5.20 -7.42 20.91
N GLY A 450 -5.23 -8.55 21.61
CA GLY A 450 -4.06 -9.06 22.34
C GLY A 450 -2.88 -9.38 21.43
N ALA A 451 -3.14 -9.97 20.27
CA ALA A 451 -2.13 -10.27 19.26
C ALA A 451 -1.51 -8.98 18.66
N TRP A 452 -2.34 -7.98 18.34
CA TRP A 452 -1.88 -6.68 17.86
C TRP A 452 -0.93 -5.99 18.84
N ILE A 453 -1.31 -5.95 20.12
CA ILE A 453 -0.47 -5.39 21.20
C ILE A 453 0.84 -6.17 21.35
N LEU A 454 0.79 -7.51 21.38
CA LEU A 454 1.98 -8.36 21.52
C LEU A 454 2.94 -8.23 20.33
N ALA A 455 2.41 -8.02 19.14
CA ALA A 455 3.20 -7.79 17.93
C ALA A 455 3.87 -6.41 17.90
N GLY A 456 3.48 -5.48 18.77
CA GLY A 456 3.93 -4.09 18.79
C GLY A 456 3.13 -3.18 17.87
N GLY A 457 1.88 -3.54 17.58
CA GLY A 457 0.99 -2.75 16.74
C GLY A 457 0.73 -1.36 17.31
N THR A 458 0.60 -0.38 16.42
CA THR A 458 0.37 1.02 16.74
C THR A 458 -1.13 1.32 16.81
N HIS A 459 -1.50 2.46 17.41
CA HIS A 459 -2.88 2.95 17.36
C HIS A 459 -3.24 3.46 15.94
N HIS A 460 -2.28 3.94 15.16
CA HIS A 460 -2.48 4.30 13.76
C HIS A 460 -2.38 3.08 12.83
N SER A 461 -3.21 3.05 11.80
CA SER A 461 -3.17 2.02 10.78
C SER A 461 -3.64 2.50 9.41
N ALA A 462 -3.13 1.88 8.35
CA ALA A 462 -3.71 1.93 7.01
C ALA A 462 -4.72 0.78 6.87
N PHE A 463 -5.93 1.11 6.47
CA PHE A 463 -7.07 0.18 6.41
C PHE A 463 -7.67 0.09 5.02
N SER A 464 -8.08 -1.10 4.58
CA SER A 464 -8.81 -1.33 3.32
C SER A 464 -9.85 -2.43 3.45
N TYR A 465 -10.95 -2.28 2.69
CA TYR A 465 -11.95 -3.32 2.48
C TYR A 465 -11.60 -4.25 1.30
N ASP A 466 -10.73 -3.82 0.40
CA ASP A 466 -10.56 -4.45 -0.92
C ASP A 466 -9.41 -5.45 -0.98
N ILE A 467 -8.38 -5.28 -0.15
CA ILE A 467 -7.23 -6.17 -0.16
C ILE A 467 -7.32 -7.25 0.93
N THR A 468 -6.53 -8.30 0.77
CA THR A 468 -6.44 -9.43 1.70
C THR A 468 -5.03 -9.52 2.30
N GLU A 469 -4.83 -10.42 3.24
CA GLU A 469 -3.53 -10.73 3.83
C GLU A 469 -2.46 -11.02 2.77
N GLU A 470 -2.82 -11.68 1.67
CA GLU A 470 -1.88 -12.05 0.59
C GLU A 470 -1.17 -10.83 -0.03
N TYR A 471 -1.84 -9.68 -0.11
CA TYR A 471 -1.19 -8.46 -0.61
C TYR A 471 -0.07 -7.98 0.32
N TRP A 472 -0.30 -8.05 1.64
CA TRP A 472 0.70 -7.67 2.62
C TRP A 472 1.83 -8.71 2.73
N GLU A 473 1.52 -10.00 2.52
CA GLU A 473 2.52 -11.07 2.44
C GLU A 473 3.47 -10.84 1.25
N ASP A 474 2.92 -10.59 0.05
CA ASP A 474 3.71 -10.28 -1.13
C ASP A 474 4.54 -8.99 -0.94
N PHE A 475 3.97 -7.95 -0.31
CA PHE A 475 4.67 -6.70 -0.03
C PHE A 475 5.87 -6.92 0.90
N ALA A 476 5.65 -7.64 1.99
CA ALA A 476 6.72 -7.95 2.93
C ALA A 476 7.82 -8.83 2.31
N GLU A 477 7.46 -9.81 1.49
CA GLU A 477 8.41 -10.68 0.79
C GLU A 477 9.28 -9.88 -0.19
N MET A 478 8.66 -8.99 -1.00
CA MET A 478 9.38 -8.14 -1.98
C MET A 478 10.41 -7.22 -1.31
N LEU A 479 10.11 -6.73 -0.10
CA LEU A 479 10.97 -5.79 0.63
C LEU A 479 11.82 -6.44 1.73
N GLY A 480 11.69 -7.75 1.94
CA GLY A 480 12.41 -8.47 2.97
C GLY A 480 12.04 -8.03 4.40
N LEU A 481 10.79 -7.61 4.63
CA LEU A 481 10.27 -7.19 5.93
C LEU A 481 9.85 -8.39 6.78
N GLU A 482 9.96 -8.25 8.09
CA GLU A 482 9.24 -9.13 9.00
C GLU A 482 7.74 -8.90 8.84
N HIS A 483 6.95 -9.96 8.62
CA HIS A 483 5.50 -9.88 8.55
C HIS A 483 4.85 -10.69 9.67
N VAL A 484 4.07 -10.01 10.51
CA VAL A 484 3.22 -10.63 11.52
C VAL A 484 1.76 -10.54 11.08
N ARG A 485 1.15 -11.70 10.87
CA ARG A 485 -0.23 -11.86 10.38
C ARG A 485 -1.14 -12.19 11.53
N ILE A 486 -2.24 -11.44 11.65
CA ILE A 486 -3.28 -11.68 12.65
C ILE A 486 -4.60 -11.91 11.90
N ASN A 487 -5.09 -13.13 11.94
CA ASN A 487 -6.24 -13.58 11.17
C ASN A 487 -7.09 -14.61 11.97
N LYS A 488 -8.04 -15.25 11.30
CA LYS A 488 -8.95 -16.24 11.89
C LYS A 488 -8.25 -17.44 12.55
N ASP A 489 -7.02 -17.75 12.16
CA ASP A 489 -6.26 -18.92 12.64
C ASP A 489 -5.26 -18.55 13.76
N THR A 490 -5.18 -17.27 14.14
CA THR A 490 -4.23 -16.77 15.14
C THR A 490 -4.55 -17.29 16.54
N THR A 491 -3.52 -17.80 17.22
CA THR A 491 -3.54 -18.11 18.65
C THR A 491 -2.40 -17.40 19.37
N ILE A 492 -2.63 -16.95 20.60
CA ILE A 492 -1.61 -16.21 21.38
C ILE A 492 -0.36 -17.06 21.68
N PRO A 493 -0.46 -18.36 22.01
CA PRO A 493 0.74 -19.18 22.22
C PRO A 493 1.61 -19.31 20.99
N GLN A 494 1.00 -19.56 19.81
CA GLN A 494 1.73 -19.68 18.55
C GLN A 494 2.37 -18.33 18.17
N LEU A 495 1.62 -17.23 18.22
CA LEU A 495 2.14 -15.90 17.96
C LEU A 495 3.37 -15.57 18.81
N LYS A 496 3.33 -15.85 20.12
CA LYS A 496 4.49 -15.63 21.00
C LYS A 496 5.71 -16.46 20.59
N GLN A 497 5.48 -17.68 20.10
CA GLN A 497 6.57 -18.51 19.59
C GLN A 497 7.15 -17.94 18.30
N ASP A 498 6.28 -17.52 17.37
CA ASP A 498 6.69 -16.93 16.09
C ASP A 498 7.47 -15.63 16.30
N LEU A 499 7.01 -14.75 17.18
CA LEU A 499 7.73 -13.53 17.53
C LEU A 499 9.15 -13.81 18.09
N ARG A 500 9.31 -14.83 18.94
CA ARG A 500 10.65 -15.25 19.43
C ARG A 500 11.53 -15.82 18.32
N ASN A 501 10.95 -16.62 17.42
CA ASN A 501 11.68 -17.16 16.28
C ASN A 501 12.13 -16.03 15.33
N ASN A 502 11.27 -15.04 15.09
CA ASN A 502 11.57 -13.88 14.26
C ASN A 502 12.71 -13.03 14.84
N GLU A 503 12.79 -12.86 16.18
CA GLU A 503 13.93 -12.19 16.81
C GLU A 503 15.25 -12.83 16.41
N VAL A 504 15.35 -14.16 16.50
CA VAL A 504 16.55 -14.90 16.13
C VAL A 504 16.81 -14.82 14.62
N TYR A 505 15.78 -15.03 13.79
CA TYR A 505 15.89 -15.04 12.34
C TYR A 505 16.41 -13.69 11.79
N TYR A 506 15.81 -12.60 12.20
CA TYR A 506 16.18 -11.27 11.68
C TYR A 506 17.50 -10.76 12.28
N MET A 507 17.87 -11.16 13.48
CA MET A 507 19.19 -10.90 14.06
C MET A 507 20.29 -11.57 13.23
N LEU A 508 20.13 -12.86 12.91
CA LEU A 508 21.10 -13.62 12.10
C LEU A 508 21.15 -13.13 10.65
N ASN A 509 20.03 -12.78 10.08
CA ASN A 509 19.95 -12.33 8.70
C ASN A 509 20.66 -10.98 8.48
N LYS A 510 20.64 -10.10 9.47
CA LYS A 510 21.37 -8.82 9.42
C LYS A 510 22.90 -9.03 9.38
N ALA A 511 23.40 -10.09 9.96
CA ALA A 511 24.82 -10.44 9.97
C ALA A 511 25.29 -11.17 8.70
N LEU A 512 24.37 -11.65 7.87
CA LEU A 512 24.66 -12.45 6.68
C LEU A 512 24.47 -11.68 5.34
N ARG A 513 24.10 -10.39 5.41
CA ARG A 513 23.90 -9.53 4.21
C ARG A 513 25.01 -8.51 4.07
#